data_36ff63e6859818da49b0212e4275d5de
#
_entry.id   36ff63e6859818da49b0212e4275d5de
#
_cell.length_a   1.000
_cell.length_b   1.000
_cell.length_c   1.000
_cell.angle_alpha   90.00
_cell.angle_beta   90.00
_cell.angle_gamma   90.00
#
_symmetry.space_group_name_H-M   'P 1'
#
loop_
_entity.id
_entity.type
_entity.pdbx_description
1 polymer ?
#
loop_
_entity_poly.entity_id
_entity_poly.type
_entity_poly.pdbx_seq_one_letter_code
_entity_poly.pdbx_strand_id
1 'polypeptide(L)' 'MKERLDVLLVKQGLAESREKAKAIIMSGNVFVDGQREDKAGSTFDEEKVEITVKGNTLKYVSRG' A
#
# COMPACT_ATOMS: atom_id res chain seq x y z
N MET A 1 16.43 -5.14 -3.66
CA MET A 1 15.70 -6.30 -4.21
C MET A 1 14.25 -5.92 -4.47
N LYS A 2 13.67 -6.50 -5.49
CA LYS A 2 12.28 -6.19 -5.82
C LYS A 2 11.32 -7.04 -5.01
N GLU A 3 10.22 -6.46 -4.63
CA GLU A 3 9.21 -7.12 -3.83
C GLU A 3 7.83 -6.75 -4.37
N ARG A 4 6.87 -7.64 -4.17
CA ARG A 4 5.51 -7.37 -4.62
C ARG A 4 4.89 -6.24 -3.80
N LEU A 5 4.02 -5.47 -4.44
CA LEU A 5 3.42 -4.32 -3.79
C LEU A 5 2.63 -4.70 -2.54
N ASP A 6 1.88 -5.81 -2.59
CA ASP A 6 1.12 -6.26 -1.43
C ASP A 6 2.05 -6.61 -0.28
N VAL A 7 3.16 -7.25 -0.58
CA VAL A 7 4.15 -7.58 0.44
C VAL A 7 4.78 -6.32 1.01
N LEU A 8 5.07 -5.36 0.16
CA LEU A 8 5.66 -4.09 0.60
C LEU A 8 4.76 -3.36 1.58
N LEU A 9 3.46 -3.36 1.32
CA LEU A 9 2.52 -2.71 2.22
C LEU A 9 2.55 -3.36 3.61
N VAL A 10 2.64 -4.68 3.65
CA VAL A 10 2.72 -5.39 4.92
C VAL A 10 4.05 -5.09 5.62
N LYS A 11 5.13 -5.13 4.88
CA LYS A 11 6.45 -4.88 5.45
C LYS A 11 6.58 -3.48 6.03
N GLN A 12 5.95 -2.51 5.39
CA GLN A 12 6.04 -1.13 5.84
C GLN A 12 4.98 -0.78 6.89
N GLY A 13 4.17 -1.75 7.26
CA GLY A 13 3.13 -1.51 8.25
C GLY A 13 1.93 -0.75 7.75
N LEU A 14 1.79 -0.66 6.43
CA LEU A 14 0.67 0.05 5.82
C LEU A 14 -0.57 -0.84 5.70
N ALA A 15 -0.40 -2.14 5.85
CA ALA A 15 -1.50 -3.09 5.81
C ALA A 15 -1.25 -4.17 6.85
N GLU A 16 -2.31 -4.70 7.43
CA GLU A 16 -2.19 -5.74 8.45
C GLU A 16 -1.81 -7.09 7.88
N SER A 17 -2.23 -7.35 6.65
CA SER A 17 -1.96 -8.62 5.99
C SER A 17 -1.94 -8.42 4.50
N ARG A 18 -1.49 -9.45 3.79
CA ARG A 18 -1.43 -9.37 2.33
C ARG A 18 -2.81 -9.24 1.71
N GLU A 19 -3.80 -9.89 2.31
CA GLU A 19 -5.17 -9.75 1.82
C GLU A 19 -5.67 -8.33 1.96
N LYS A 20 -5.39 -7.71 3.11
CA LYS A 20 -5.74 -6.31 3.33
C LYS A 20 -4.98 -5.41 2.36
N ALA A 21 -3.71 -5.71 2.14
CA ALA A 21 -2.91 -4.96 1.20
C ALA A 21 -3.51 -5.01 -0.20
N LYS A 22 -3.91 -6.19 -0.64
CA LYS A 22 -4.53 -6.33 -1.95
C LYS A 22 -5.81 -5.51 -2.06
N ALA A 23 -6.63 -5.54 -1.02
CA ALA A 23 -7.87 -4.78 -1.02
C ALA A 23 -7.59 -3.28 -1.13
N ILE A 24 -6.61 -2.79 -0.39
CA ILE A 24 -6.23 -1.38 -0.43
C ILE A 24 -5.72 -1.00 -1.82
N ILE A 25 -4.89 -1.85 -2.39
CA ILE A 25 -4.34 -1.61 -3.73
C ILE A 25 -5.44 -1.58 -4.77
N MET A 26 -6.33 -2.56 -4.71
CA MET A 26 -7.41 -2.67 -5.70
C MET A 26 -8.44 -1.56 -5.57
N SER A 27 -8.53 -0.95 -4.41
CA SER A 27 -9.44 0.19 -4.22
C SER A 27 -8.89 1.47 -4.84
N GLY A 28 -7.62 1.45 -5.27
CA GLY A 28 -7.02 2.62 -5.89
C GLY A 28 -6.48 3.63 -4.90
N ASN A 29 -6.23 3.21 -3.67
CA ASN A 29 -5.74 4.10 -2.63
C ASN A 29 -4.24 4.08 -2.45
N VAL A 30 -3.53 3.26 -3.21
CA VAL A 30 -2.08 3.12 -3.09
C VAL A 30 -1.39 3.89 -4.21
N PHE A 31 -0.42 4.70 -3.81
CA PHE A 31 0.38 5.47 -4.74
C PHE A 31 1.84 5.09 -4.58
N VAL A 32 2.49 4.83 -5.70
CA VAL A 32 3.90 4.48 -5.74
C VAL A 32 4.63 5.57 -6.51
N ASP A 33 5.55 6.24 -5.84
CA ASP A 33 6.29 7.36 -6.42
C ASP A 33 5.34 8.41 -7.01
N GLY A 34 4.22 8.63 -6.34
CA GLY A 34 3.25 9.62 -6.78
C GLY A 34 2.27 9.15 -7.83
N GLN A 35 2.38 7.90 -8.28
CA GLN A 35 1.47 7.36 -9.28
C GLN A 35 0.59 6.29 -8.66
N ARG A 36 -0.70 6.37 -8.96
CA ARG A 36 -1.63 5.37 -8.43
C ARG A 36 -1.33 3.99 -9.02
N GLU A 37 -1.28 3.02 -8.14
CA GLU A 37 -1.02 1.64 -8.52
C GLU A 37 -2.18 0.78 -8.04
N ASP A 38 -2.75 -0.02 -8.93
CA ASP A 38 -3.90 -0.86 -8.59
C ASP A 38 -3.62 -2.35 -8.80
N LYS A 39 -2.36 -2.70 -9.00
CA LYS A 39 -1.99 -4.10 -9.23
C LYS A 39 -1.12 -4.60 -8.09
N ALA A 40 -1.68 -5.48 -7.28
CA ALA A 40 -0.97 -6.02 -6.13
C ALA A 40 0.26 -6.84 -6.52
N GLY A 41 0.23 -7.44 -7.71
CA GLY A 41 1.34 -8.25 -8.18
C GLY A 41 2.52 -7.48 -8.75
N SER A 42 2.40 -6.17 -8.88
CA SER A 42 3.52 -5.36 -9.37
C SER A 42 4.68 -5.40 -8.40
N THR A 43 5.89 -5.39 -8.93
CA THR A 43 7.07 -5.43 -8.08
C THR A 43 7.83 -4.12 -8.15
N PHE A 44 8.44 -3.75 -7.03
CA PHE A 44 9.19 -2.52 -6.91
C PHE A 44 10.40 -2.76 -6.00
N ASP A 45 11.41 -1.93 -6.16
CA ASP A 45 12.58 -1.99 -5.32
C ASP A 45 12.25 -1.38 -3.96
N GLU A 46 12.19 -2.22 -2.92
CA GLU A 46 11.76 -1.77 -1.61
C GLU A 46 12.67 -0.68 -1.00
N GLU A 47 13.89 -0.59 -1.48
CA GLU A 47 14.81 0.41 -0.97
C GLU A 47 14.64 1.77 -1.63
N LYS A 48 14.10 1.78 -2.83
CA LYS A 48 13.96 3.01 -3.61
C LYS A 48 12.53 3.48 -3.79
N VAL A 49 11.59 2.60 -3.62
CA VAL A 49 10.19 2.91 -3.85
C VAL A 49 9.62 3.72 -2.69
N GLU A 50 8.81 4.69 -3.03
CA GLU A 50 8.07 5.44 -2.02
C GLU A 50 6.60 5.13 -2.17
N ILE A 51 6.02 4.52 -1.16
CA ILE A 51 4.63 4.07 -1.20
C ILE A 51 3.80 4.95 -0.28
N THR A 52 2.69 5.44 -0.80
CA THR A 52 1.74 6.24 -0.05
C THR A 52 0.38 5.59 -0.14
N VAL A 53 -0.31 5.48 0.99
CA VAL A 53 -1.68 4.98 1.02
C VAL A 53 -2.58 6.14 1.40
N LYS A 54 -3.56 6.39 0.57
CA LYS A 54 -4.53 7.47 0.82
C LYS A 54 -5.88 6.88 1.17
N GLY A 55 -6.67 7.65 1.74
CA GLY A 55 -8.00 7.23 2.10
C GLY A 55 -8.09 6.47 3.35
N ASN A 56 -7.58 6.63 4.06
CA ASN A 56 -7.78 5.81 5.10
C ASN A 56 -8.44 6.19 6.22
N THR A 57 -8.94 6.24 6.27
CA THR A 57 -9.41 6.44 6.93
C THR A 57 -9.74 6.32 8.04
N LEU A 58 -9.66 6.36 8.42
CA LEU A 58 -9.97 6.18 9.09
C LEU A 58 -10.06 6.74 9.98
N LYS A 59 -10.17 7.19 10.13
CA LYS A 59 -10.24 7.63 10.71
C LYS A 59 -10.67 7.74 11.63
N TYR A 60 -10.76 7.79 12.12
CA TYR A 60 -11.19 7.84 12.79
C TYR A 60 -11.09 7.97 13.63
N VAL A 61 -10.85 8.09 13.61
CA VAL A 61 -10.76 8.19 14.24
C VAL A 61 -10.86 8.59 15.10
N SER A 62 -10.88 8.74 15.20
CA SER A 62 -11.00 9.25 15.77
C SER A 62 -11.23 9.65 16.71
N ARG A 63 -11.20 9.73 17.00
CA ARG A 63 -11.39 10.23 17.83
C ARG A 63 -11.59 10.59 18.25
N GLY A 64 -11.42 10.50 18.09
CA GLY A 64 -11.76 11.05 18.47
C GLY A 64 -11.79 11.50 19.18
#